data_5a652dfe81eee3e3897b7683f99ffaf9
#
_entry.id   5a652dfe81eee3e3897b7683f99ffaf9
#
_cell.length_a   1.000
_cell.length_b   1.000
_cell.length_c   1.000
_cell.angle_alpha   90.00
_cell.angle_beta   90.00
_cell.angle_gamma   90.00
#
_symmetry.space_group_name_H-M   'P 1'
#
loop_
_entity.id
_entity.type
_entity.pdbx_description
1 polymer ?
#
loop_
_entity_poly.entity_id
_entity_poly.type
_entity_poly.pdbx_seq_one_letter_code
_entity_poly.pdbx_strand_id
1 'polypeptide(L)'
;MIDNKEIVLITGANTGIGFETVKALFSSSTPYHILLGSRDPAKGEKAVAELERECPSSKSSLDVVQIDITDDEAIERLFEHVKEKFGRVDILINNAGANFDAFNDASDPKKARELFNKSYDVNVSSTQVMTSASAPLLIASKSPRLLFLTSGLATLEGAHKSYLTKLAGEVPRGWPKEGIRTAVAYRSSKTALNMMMLSWHHLLKGDGVRVWSISPGFLATSLGGKPEVLKKAGAGDPATGAELIKNVVEGKRDEDVGKVIGQPEWVGETGIQAW
;
A
#
# COMPACT_ATOMS: atom_id res chain seq x y z
N MET A 1 -11.05 -10.79 -24.78
CA MET A 1 -12.24 -10.06 -24.36
C MET A 1 -12.05 -9.64 -22.89
N ILE A 2 -11.98 -8.34 -22.62
CA ILE A 2 -11.80 -7.75 -21.28
C ILE A 2 -13.17 -7.66 -20.55
N ASP A 3 -14.26 -7.83 -21.28
CA ASP A 3 -15.63 -7.43 -20.87
C ASP A 3 -16.17 -8.01 -19.56
N ASN A 4 -15.58 -9.05 -19.00
CA ASN A 4 -16.07 -9.68 -17.77
C ASN A 4 -15.05 -9.74 -16.62
N LYS A 5 -13.86 -9.14 -16.77
CA LYS A 5 -12.85 -9.12 -15.70
C LYS A 5 -12.94 -7.82 -14.90
N GLU A 6 -12.76 -7.92 -13.58
CA GLU A 6 -12.55 -6.72 -12.77
C GLU A 6 -11.19 -6.08 -13.10
N ILE A 7 -11.19 -4.77 -13.23
CA ILE A 7 -10.01 -3.95 -13.52
C ILE A 7 -9.34 -3.58 -12.18
N VAL A 8 -8.14 -4.09 -11.96
CA VAL A 8 -7.37 -3.86 -10.72
C VAL A 8 -6.16 -3.00 -11.03
N LEU A 9 -6.06 -1.82 -10.46
CA LEU A 9 -4.87 -0.97 -10.54
C LEU A 9 -4.07 -1.03 -9.24
N ILE A 10 -2.78 -1.37 -9.34
CA ILE A 10 -1.88 -1.50 -8.18
C ILE A 10 -0.68 -0.60 -8.39
N THR A 11 -0.47 0.41 -7.53
CA THR A 11 0.71 1.28 -7.61
C THR A 11 1.94 0.63 -6.96
N GLY A 12 3.15 0.87 -7.54
CA GLY A 12 4.40 0.31 -7.02
C GLY A 12 4.44 -1.22 -7.05
N ALA A 13 3.91 -1.82 -8.10
CA ALA A 13 3.61 -3.24 -8.19
C ALA A 13 4.72 -4.10 -8.83
N ASN A 14 5.85 -3.50 -9.18
CA ASN A 14 6.98 -4.21 -9.79
C ASN A 14 7.94 -4.88 -8.78
N THR A 15 7.69 -4.76 -7.47
CA THR A 15 8.54 -5.32 -6.40
C THR A 15 7.80 -5.43 -5.07
N GLY A 16 8.33 -6.24 -4.14
CA GLY A 16 7.86 -6.33 -2.75
C GLY A 16 6.39 -6.76 -2.64
N ILE A 17 5.65 -6.12 -1.71
CA ILE A 17 4.25 -6.47 -1.44
C ILE A 17 3.38 -6.27 -2.69
N GLY A 18 3.62 -5.20 -3.46
CA GLY A 18 2.87 -4.94 -4.69
C GLY A 18 3.04 -6.06 -5.72
N PHE A 19 4.26 -6.55 -5.94
CA PHE A 19 4.55 -7.67 -6.84
C PHE A 19 3.87 -8.96 -6.36
N GLU A 20 4.00 -9.29 -5.07
CA GLU A 20 3.36 -10.47 -4.51
C GLU A 20 1.82 -10.36 -4.55
N THR A 21 1.27 -9.15 -4.42
CA THR A 21 -0.18 -8.91 -4.58
C THR A 21 -0.62 -9.17 -6.02
N VAL A 22 0.12 -8.67 -7.02
CA VAL A 22 -0.15 -9.01 -8.42
C VAL A 22 -0.09 -10.51 -8.62
N LYS A 23 0.94 -11.19 -8.11
CA LYS A 23 1.09 -12.65 -8.20
C LYS A 23 -0.08 -13.40 -7.58
N ALA A 24 -0.49 -13.01 -6.37
CA ALA A 24 -1.61 -13.64 -5.66
C ALA A 24 -2.94 -13.48 -6.41
N LEU A 25 -3.21 -12.31 -7.01
CA LEU A 25 -4.40 -12.06 -7.82
C LEU A 25 -4.30 -12.72 -9.20
N PHE A 26 -3.12 -12.70 -9.83
CA PHE A 26 -2.90 -13.31 -11.13
C PHE A 26 -3.07 -14.83 -11.10
N SER A 27 -2.73 -15.47 -9.98
CA SER A 27 -2.92 -16.91 -9.75
C SER A 27 -4.28 -17.27 -9.15
N SER A 28 -5.18 -16.29 -8.91
CA SER A 28 -6.51 -16.54 -8.35
C SER A 28 -7.41 -17.32 -9.32
N SER A 29 -8.37 -18.04 -8.77
CA SER A 29 -9.46 -18.66 -9.54
C SER A 29 -10.40 -17.62 -10.18
N THR A 30 -10.52 -16.43 -9.57
CA THR A 30 -11.23 -15.28 -10.11
C THR A 30 -10.35 -14.56 -11.14
N PRO A 31 -10.79 -14.41 -12.39
CA PRO A 31 -9.99 -13.74 -13.40
C PRO A 31 -10.06 -12.22 -13.27
N TYR A 32 -8.89 -11.57 -13.24
CA TYR A 32 -8.73 -10.13 -13.20
C TYR A 32 -8.02 -9.59 -14.45
N HIS A 33 -8.21 -8.31 -14.76
CA HIS A 33 -7.32 -7.54 -15.61
C HIS A 33 -6.53 -6.58 -14.74
N ILE A 34 -5.23 -6.85 -14.57
CA ILE A 34 -4.39 -6.17 -13.59
C ILE A 34 -3.48 -5.15 -14.28
N LEU A 35 -3.60 -3.92 -13.89
CA LEU A 35 -2.74 -2.81 -14.28
C LEU A 35 -1.60 -2.70 -13.27
N LEU A 36 -0.43 -3.23 -13.65
CA LEU A 36 0.78 -3.23 -12.84
C LEU A 36 1.47 -1.88 -12.94
N GLY A 37 1.28 -1.02 -11.92
CA GLY A 37 1.88 0.30 -11.86
C GLY A 37 3.36 0.26 -11.47
N SER A 38 4.22 0.80 -12.33
CA SER A 38 5.67 0.94 -12.11
C SER A 38 6.18 2.28 -12.60
N ARG A 39 7.09 2.93 -11.86
CA ARG A 39 7.78 4.15 -12.32
C ARG A 39 8.70 3.88 -13.51
N ASP A 40 9.31 2.72 -13.52
CA ASP A 40 10.24 2.25 -14.54
C ASP A 40 9.55 1.17 -15.37
N PRO A 41 9.20 1.47 -16.65
CA PRO A 41 8.51 0.49 -17.50
C PRO A 41 9.28 -0.81 -17.66
N ALA A 42 10.61 -0.76 -17.81
CA ALA A 42 11.43 -1.96 -18.00
C ALA A 42 11.38 -2.89 -16.77
N LYS A 43 11.30 -2.32 -15.55
CA LYS A 43 11.08 -3.12 -14.33
C LYS A 43 9.68 -3.69 -14.26
N GLY A 44 8.68 -2.95 -14.75
CA GLY A 44 7.31 -3.43 -14.89
C GLY A 44 7.21 -4.62 -15.84
N GLU A 45 7.78 -4.50 -17.04
CA GLU A 45 7.81 -5.55 -18.05
C GLU A 45 8.54 -6.80 -17.56
N LYS A 46 9.66 -6.62 -16.86
CA LYS A 46 10.37 -7.75 -16.22
C LYS A 46 9.50 -8.47 -15.21
N ALA A 47 8.76 -7.71 -14.37
CA ALA A 47 7.86 -8.28 -13.38
C ALA A 47 6.70 -9.05 -14.05
N VAL A 48 6.12 -8.53 -15.12
CA VAL A 48 5.09 -9.22 -15.90
C VAL A 48 5.63 -10.52 -16.50
N ALA A 49 6.79 -10.49 -17.16
CA ALA A 49 7.39 -11.68 -17.74
C ALA A 49 7.71 -12.78 -16.70
N GLU A 50 8.09 -12.37 -15.47
CA GLU A 50 8.31 -13.29 -14.35
C GLU A 50 6.99 -13.94 -13.91
N LEU A 51 5.92 -13.14 -13.75
CA LEU A 51 4.60 -13.62 -13.34
C LEU A 51 3.97 -14.58 -14.37
N GLU A 52 4.07 -14.26 -15.65
CA GLU A 52 3.56 -15.12 -16.73
C GLU A 52 4.29 -16.47 -16.79
N ARG A 53 5.60 -16.46 -16.53
CA ARG A 53 6.40 -17.69 -16.43
C ARG A 53 6.02 -18.52 -15.21
N GLU A 54 5.76 -17.89 -14.06
CA GLU A 54 5.42 -18.60 -12.82
C GLU A 54 3.97 -19.08 -12.78
N CYS A 55 3.06 -18.40 -13.47
CA CYS A 55 1.63 -18.69 -13.47
C CYS A 55 1.08 -18.91 -14.90
N PRO A 56 1.61 -19.87 -15.68
CA PRO A 56 1.28 -20.03 -17.11
C PRO A 56 -0.19 -20.44 -17.37
N SER A 57 -0.89 -20.90 -16.35
CA SER A 57 -2.31 -21.31 -16.43
C SER A 57 -3.28 -20.22 -15.96
N SER A 58 -2.78 -19.01 -15.66
CA SER A 58 -3.62 -17.90 -15.21
C SER A 58 -4.70 -17.55 -16.25
N LYS A 59 -5.91 -17.28 -15.75
CA LYS A 59 -7.01 -16.74 -16.56
C LYS A 59 -7.06 -15.21 -16.52
N SER A 60 -6.25 -14.59 -15.67
CA SER A 60 -6.10 -13.14 -15.56
C SER A 60 -5.25 -12.58 -16.70
N SER A 61 -5.19 -11.28 -16.84
CA SER A 61 -4.32 -10.58 -17.80
C SER A 61 -3.58 -9.45 -17.10
N LEU A 62 -2.38 -9.12 -17.58
CA LEU A 62 -1.51 -8.10 -17.03
C LEU A 62 -1.20 -7.05 -18.10
N ASP A 63 -1.30 -5.77 -17.74
CA ASP A 63 -0.74 -4.65 -18.49
C ASP A 63 0.21 -3.87 -17.58
N VAL A 64 1.37 -3.47 -18.08
CA VAL A 64 2.22 -2.51 -17.39
C VAL A 64 1.69 -1.11 -17.62
N VAL A 65 1.53 -0.35 -16.56
CA VAL A 65 1.24 1.08 -16.64
C VAL A 65 2.37 1.87 -16.00
N GLN A 66 2.97 2.77 -16.78
CA GLN A 66 3.99 3.67 -16.23
C GLN A 66 3.34 4.73 -15.37
N ILE A 67 3.73 4.78 -14.10
CA ILE A 67 3.24 5.78 -13.15
C ILE A 67 4.28 6.11 -12.09
N ASP A 68 4.67 7.38 -12.01
CA ASP A 68 5.25 7.98 -10.83
C ASP A 68 4.12 8.71 -10.09
N ILE A 69 3.80 8.24 -8.89
CA ILE A 69 2.72 8.83 -8.11
C ILE A 69 3.03 10.23 -7.58
N THR A 70 4.27 10.70 -7.70
CA THR A 70 4.69 12.06 -7.34
C THR A 70 4.64 13.04 -8.52
N ASP A 71 4.15 12.59 -9.66
CA ASP A 71 3.95 13.38 -10.88
C ASP A 71 2.44 13.45 -11.19
N ASP A 72 1.83 14.59 -10.88
CA ASP A 72 0.39 14.81 -11.04
C ASP A 72 -0.06 14.70 -12.51
N GLU A 73 0.77 15.14 -13.46
CA GLU A 73 0.47 15.00 -14.89
C GLU A 73 0.53 13.52 -15.33
N ALA A 74 1.44 12.71 -14.76
CA ALA A 74 1.50 11.29 -15.04
C ALA A 74 0.24 10.58 -14.50
N ILE A 75 -0.26 11.00 -13.33
CA ILE A 75 -1.51 10.49 -12.75
C ILE A 75 -2.70 10.82 -13.67
N GLU A 76 -2.80 12.07 -14.13
CA GLU A 76 -3.87 12.51 -15.01
C GLU A 76 -3.87 11.70 -16.32
N ARG A 77 -2.73 11.62 -17.01
CA ARG A 77 -2.58 10.81 -18.23
C ARG A 77 -2.96 9.34 -18.04
N LEU A 78 -2.58 8.76 -16.91
CA LEU A 78 -2.94 7.37 -16.59
C LEU A 78 -4.46 7.21 -16.52
N PHE A 79 -5.14 8.06 -15.76
CA PHE A 79 -6.59 7.89 -15.58
C PHE A 79 -7.41 8.29 -16.81
N GLU A 80 -6.92 9.21 -17.66
CA GLU A 80 -7.49 9.44 -18.99
C GLU A 80 -7.41 8.18 -19.85
N HIS A 81 -6.23 7.56 -19.92
CA HIS A 81 -6.04 6.31 -20.67
C HIS A 81 -6.93 5.17 -20.12
N VAL A 82 -7.00 5.01 -18.80
CA VAL A 82 -7.84 3.98 -18.17
C VAL A 82 -9.33 4.24 -18.45
N LYS A 83 -9.75 5.49 -18.42
CA LYS A 83 -11.12 5.91 -18.77
C LYS A 83 -11.47 5.56 -20.21
N GLU A 84 -10.59 5.89 -21.15
CA GLU A 84 -10.80 5.61 -22.58
C GLU A 84 -10.85 4.10 -22.88
N LYS A 85 -9.94 3.34 -22.25
CA LYS A 85 -9.77 1.91 -22.54
C LYS A 85 -10.79 1.03 -21.81
N PHE A 86 -11.13 1.35 -20.55
CA PHE A 86 -11.92 0.48 -19.68
C PHE A 86 -13.22 1.14 -19.16
N GLY A 87 -13.28 2.47 -19.10
CA GLY A 87 -14.41 3.23 -18.58
C GLY A 87 -14.59 3.15 -17.06
N ARG A 88 -13.84 2.32 -16.37
CA ARG A 88 -13.91 2.09 -14.92
C ARG A 88 -12.61 1.56 -14.32
N VAL A 89 -12.51 1.65 -13.02
CA VAL A 89 -11.58 0.88 -12.18
C VAL A 89 -12.42 0.18 -11.12
N ASP A 90 -12.32 -1.14 -11.03
CA ASP A 90 -13.10 -1.89 -10.05
C ASP A 90 -12.36 -1.92 -8.69
N ILE A 91 -11.02 -2.01 -8.72
CA ILE A 91 -10.21 -2.09 -7.51
C ILE A 91 -8.96 -1.20 -7.66
N LEU A 92 -8.82 -0.20 -6.79
CA LEU A 92 -7.59 0.58 -6.66
C LEU A 92 -6.84 0.16 -5.39
N ILE A 93 -5.58 -0.25 -5.56
CA ILE A 93 -4.67 -0.58 -4.45
C ILE A 93 -3.54 0.45 -4.43
N ASN A 94 -3.66 1.43 -3.54
CA ASN A 94 -2.63 2.41 -3.25
C ASN A 94 -1.53 1.74 -2.42
N ASN A 95 -0.64 1.00 -3.09
CA ASN A 95 0.45 0.26 -2.46
C ASN A 95 1.78 1.02 -2.47
N ALA A 96 2.04 1.87 -3.46
CA ALA A 96 3.28 2.65 -3.52
C ALA A 96 3.49 3.46 -2.25
N GLY A 97 4.72 3.46 -1.74
CA GLY A 97 5.08 4.17 -0.53
C GLY A 97 6.58 4.13 -0.28
N ALA A 98 7.06 4.97 0.64
CA ALA A 98 8.47 5.07 0.98
C ALA A 98 8.68 5.25 2.48
N ASN A 99 9.84 4.78 2.97
CA ASN A 99 10.31 4.98 4.34
C ASN A 99 11.69 5.64 4.29
N PHE A 100 11.71 6.97 4.39
CA PHE A 100 12.96 7.74 4.34
C PHE A 100 13.72 7.73 5.66
N ASP A 101 13.07 7.40 6.78
CA ASP A 101 13.69 7.28 8.09
C ASP A 101 14.53 6.01 8.21
N ALA A 102 14.34 5.01 7.36
CA ALA A 102 15.05 3.74 7.45
C ALA A 102 16.57 3.90 7.40
N PHE A 103 17.04 4.94 6.69
CA PHE A 103 18.47 5.21 6.45
C PHE A 103 18.94 6.55 6.99
N ASN A 104 18.04 7.34 7.60
CA ASN A 104 18.29 8.70 8.06
C ASN A 104 17.82 8.90 9.50
N ASP A 105 18.43 9.85 10.19
CA ASP A 105 18.00 10.23 11.54
C ASP A 105 17.11 11.47 11.49
N ALA A 106 15.82 11.27 11.75
CA ALA A 106 14.85 12.35 11.83
C ALA A 106 14.98 13.21 13.11
N SER A 107 15.85 12.81 14.05
CA SER A 107 16.18 13.64 15.21
C SER A 107 17.14 14.80 14.89
N ASP A 108 17.84 14.73 13.74
CA ASP A 108 18.64 15.85 13.23
C ASP A 108 17.71 16.95 12.69
N PRO A 109 17.64 18.15 13.33
CA PRO A 109 16.73 19.22 12.87
C PRO A 109 16.99 19.68 11.43
N LYS A 110 18.23 19.54 10.95
CA LYS A 110 18.60 19.93 9.57
C LYS A 110 17.98 19.01 8.53
N LYS A 111 17.73 17.75 8.88
CA LYS A 111 17.14 16.73 8.00
C LYS A 111 15.66 16.49 8.25
N ALA A 112 15.18 16.78 9.46
CA ALA A 112 13.81 16.45 9.87
C ALA A 112 12.75 16.97 8.89
N ARG A 113 12.82 18.24 8.50
CA ARG A 113 11.87 18.84 7.55
C ARG A 113 11.87 18.13 6.19
N GLU A 114 13.04 17.81 5.66
CA GLU A 114 13.18 17.12 4.37
C GLU A 114 12.57 15.71 4.45
N LEU A 115 12.86 14.95 5.51
CA LEU A 115 12.35 13.61 5.72
C LEU A 115 10.82 13.60 5.86
N PHE A 116 10.26 14.54 6.62
CA PHE A 116 8.81 14.70 6.75
C PHE A 116 8.18 15.06 5.42
N ASN A 117 8.68 16.08 4.73
CA ASN A 117 8.14 16.51 3.45
C ASN A 117 8.14 15.35 2.43
N LYS A 118 9.26 14.64 2.26
CA LYS A 118 9.34 13.49 1.36
C LYS A 118 8.40 12.35 1.76
N SER A 119 8.27 12.07 3.07
CA SER A 119 7.39 11.02 3.55
C SER A 119 5.92 11.35 3.32
N TYR A 120 5.52 12.60 3.55
CA TYR A 120 4.16 13.05 3.31
C TYR A 120 3.86 13.19 1.82
N ASP A 121 4.81 13.69 1.04
CA ASP A 121 4.66 13.79 -0.42
C ASP A 121 4.32 12.44 -1.03
N VAL A 122 5.15 11.41 -0.80
CA VAL A 122 4.93 10.08 -1.38
C VAL A 122 3.74 9.34 -0.74
N ASN A 123 3.68 9.30 0.61
CA ASN A 123 2.73 8.41 1.29
C ASN A 123 1.32 9.02 1.44
N VAL A 124 1.20 10.35 1.40
CA VAL A 124 -0.06 11.04 1.68
C VAL A 124 -0.51 11.85 0.46
N SER A 125 0.24 12.88 0.05
CA SER A 125 -0.17 13.80 -1.02
C SER A 125 -0.38 13.07 -2.34
N SER A 126 0.60 12.30 -2.76
CA SER A 126 0.52 11.51 -4.00
C SER A 126 -0.62 10.48 -3.96
N THR A 127 -0.83 9.83 -2.81
CA THR A 127 -1.94 8.89 -2.63
C THR A 127 -3.29 9.61 -2.68
N GLN A 128 -3.37 10.84 -2.15
CA GLN A 128 -4.57 11.67 -2.26
C GLN A 128 -4.87 12.04 -3.71
N VAL A 129 -3.87 12.47 -4.49
CA VAL A 129 -4.05 12.82 -5.91
C VAL A 129 -4.48 11.57 -6.71
N MET A 130 -3.79 10.43 -6.54
CA MET A 130 -4.18 9.15 -7.14
C MET A 130 -5.63 8.78 -6.84
N THR A 131 -6.05 8.91 -5.58
CA THR A 131 -7.41 8.56 -5.17
C THR A 131 -8.44 9.52 -5.74
N SER A 132 -8.16 10.84 -5.73
CA SER A 132 -9.05 11.85 -6.32
C SER A 132 -9.26 11.63 -7.81
N ALA A 133 -8.18 11.38 -8.56
CA ALA A 133 -8.24 11.14 -9.99
C ALA A 133 -8.97 9.84 -10.34
N SER A 134 -8.87 8.80 -9.49
CA SER A 134 -9.54 7.52 -9.70
C SER A 134 -11.01 7.50 -9.29
N ALA A 135 -11.46 8.39 -8.41
CA ALA A 135 -12.79 8.35 -7.80
C ALA A 135 -13.95 8.25 -8.82
N PRO A 136 -13.96 9.02 -9.93
CA PRO A 136 -15.02 8.86 -10.94
C PRO A 136 -15.07 7.47 -11.57
N LEU A 137 -13.90 6.83 -11.76
CA LEU A 137 -13.79 5.50 -12.35
C LEU A 137 -14.15 4.40 -11.36
N LEU A 138 -13.88 4.59 -10.06
CA LEU A 138 -14.35 3.70 -9.00
C LEU A 138 -15.87 3.74 -8.90
N ILE A 139 -16.48 4.93 -8.92
CA ILE A 139 -17.93 5.11 -8.87
C ILE A 139 -18.61 4.46 -10.09
N ALA A 140 -17.96 4.41 -11.25
CA ALA A 140 -18.46 3.74 -12.44
C ALA A 140 -18.44 2.19 -12.34
N SER A 141 -17.78 1.62 -11.33
CA SER A 141 -17.75 0.19 -11.10
C SER A 141 -19.01 -0.33 -10.40
N LYS A 142 -19.37 -1.59 -10.65
CA LYS A 142 -20.46 -2.26 -9.96
C LYS A 142 -20.11 -2.75 -8.54
N SER A 143 -18.84 -2.91 -8.24
CA SER A 143 -18.37 -3.47 -6.96
C SER A 143 -17.03 -2.82 -6.54
N PRO A 144 -17.00 -1.48 -6.41
CA PRO A 144 -15.74 -0.74 -6.26
C PRO A 144 -15.08 -0.98 -4.91
N ARG A 145 -13.75 -1.15 -4.94
CA ARG A 145 -12.89 -1.32 -3.77
C ARG A 145 -11.70 -0.36 -3.82
N LEU A 146 -11.43 0.29 -2.70
CA LEU A 146 -10.32 1.22 -2.53
C LEU A 146 -9.49 0.80 -1.32
N LEU A 147 -8.22 0.44 -1.55
CA LEU A 147 -7.32 -0.05 -0.53
C LEU A 147 -6.12 0.87 -0.38
N PHE A 148 -5.76 1.17 0.88
CA PHE A 148 -4.58 1.95 1.23
C PHE A 148 -3.58 1.10 2.00
N LEU A 149 -2.33 0.97 1.53
CA LEU A 149 -1.29 0.26 2.26
C LEU A 149 -0.71 1.15 3.36
N THR A 150 -1.12 0.88 4.60
CA THR A 150 -0.65 1.53 5.82
C THR A 150 0.45 0.71 6.51
N SER A 151 0.55 0.78 7.82
CA SER A 151 1.58 0.10 8.60
C SER A 151 1.09 -0.20 10.02
N GLY A 152 1.57 -1.29 10.61
CA GLY A 152 1.44 -1.55 12.05
C GLY A 152 2.06 -0.46 12.91
N LEU A 153 2.99 0.30 12.35
CA LEU A 153 3.61 1.45 13.03
C LEU A 153 2.70 2.70 13.08
N ALA A 154 1.57 2.72 12.37
CA ALA A 154 0.65 3.86 12.28
C ALA A 154 -0.38 3.92 13.41
N THR A 155 -0.42 2.93 14.31
CA THR A 155 -1.36 2.90 15.43
C THR A 155 -0.98 3.90 16.54
N LEU A 156 -1.89 4.80 16.87
CA LEU A 156 -1.74 5.75 17.99
C LEU A 156 -1.88 5.01 19.33
N GLU A 157 -2.86 4.14 19.43
CA GLU A 157 -3.08 3.33 20.64
C GLU A 157 -1.87 2.43 20.94
N GLY A 158 -1.33 1.74 19.93
CA GLY A 158 -0.13 0.93 20.09
C GLY A 158 1.10 1.75 20.47
N ALA A 159 1.25 2.95 19.92
CA ALA A 159 2.31 3.87 20.29
C ALA A 159 2.18 4.33 21.75
N HIS A 160 0.97 4.65 22.20
CA HIS A 160 0.67 5.05 23.59
C HIS A 160 0.92 3.90 24.58
N LYS A 161 0.53 2.66 24.23
CA LYS A 161 0.63 1.48 25.10
C LYS A 161 2.01 0.81 25.14
N SER A 162 3.08 1.45 24.72
CA SER A 162 4.47 0.95 24.82
C SER A 162 5.11 0.35 23.55
N TYR A 163 4.46 0.45 22.41
CA TYR A 163 5.05 -0.04 21.16
C TYR A 163 6.41 0.62 20.86
N LEU A 164 6.54 1.91 21.18
CA LEU A 164 7.80 2.66 21.02
C LEU A 164 8.93 2.13 21.91
N THR A 165 8.61 1.70 23.13
CA THR A 165 9.61 1.11 24.05
C THR A 165 10.10 -0.25 23.52
N LYS A 166 9.23 -1.04 22.93
CA LYS A 166 9.62 -2.31 22.28
C LYS A 166 10.50 -2.09 21.06
N LEU A 167 10.27 -1.01 20.31
CA LEU A 167 11.02 -0.69 19.09
C LEU A 167 12.37 -0.03 19.37
N ALA A 168 12.41 0.91 20.31
CA ALA A 168 13.57 1.76 20.58
C ALA A 168 14.36 1.37 21.85
N GLY A 169 13.81 0.47 22.69
CA GLY A 169 14.38 0.16 24.01
C GLY A 169 14.24 1.31 25.00
N GLU A 170 15.08 1.29 26.05
CA GLU A 170 15.16 2.41 27.00
C GLU A 170 15.85 3.61 26.37
N VAL A 171 15.19 4.76 26.43
CA VAL A 171 15.71 6.00 25.85
C VAL A 171 16.44 6.82 26.93
N PRO A 172 17.75 7.07 26.78
CA PRO A 172 18.53 7.79 27.77
C PRO A 172 18.09 9.25 27.90
N ARG A 173 18.38 9.88 29.07
CA ARG A 173 18.18 11.32 29.24
C ARG A 173 19.09 12.14 28.31
N GLY A 174 18.67 13.33 27.93
CA GLY A 174 19.43 14.27 27.12
C GLY A 174 18.98 14.34 25.66
N TRP A 175 19.61 15.20 24.90
CA TRP A 175 19.38 15.42 23.47
C TRP A 175 20.69 15.78 22.77
N PRO A 176 20.97 15.31 21.54
CA PRO A 176 20.15 14.44 20.71
C PRO A 176 20.08 12.99 21.21
N LYS A 177 19.10 12.21 20.68
CA LYS A 177 18.95 10.78 20.98
C LYS A 177 19.74 9.95 19.98
N GLU A 178 21.06 9.89 20.16
CA GLU A 178 21.96 9.19 19.24
C GLU A 178 21.61 7.69 19.17
N GLY A 179 21.53 7.17 17.95
CA GLY A 179 21.25 5.75 17.68
C GLY A 179 19.80 5.31 17.90
N ILE A 180 18.93 6.17 18.44
CA ILE A 180 17.51 5.84 18.64
C ILE A 180 16.72 6.16 17.35
N ARG A 181 16.20 5.12 16.71
CA ARG A 181 15.41 5.25 15.50
C ARG A 181 13.95 4.93 15.77
N THR A 182 13.07 5.89 15.56
CA THR A 182 11.63 5.74 15.80
C THR A 182 10.80 5.74 14.52
N ALA A 183 11.43 5.94 13.36
CA ALA A 183 10.77 6.08 12.05
C ALA A 183 9.62 7.11 12.08
N VAL A 184 9.86 8.27 12.72
CA VAL A 184 8.81 9.22 13.07
C VAL A 184 8.12 9.85 11.86
N ALA A 185 8.86 10.20 10.80
CA ALA A 185 8.26 10.78 9.59
C ALA A 185 7.42 9.73 8.84
N TYR A 186 7.93 8.50 8.71
CA TYR A 186 7.17 7.40 8.11
C TYR A 186 5.90 7.08 8.90
N ARG A 187 5.99 6.91 10.22
CA ARG A 187 4.85 6.59 11.08
C ARG A 187 3.79 7.67 11.01
N SER A 188 4.20 8.94 11.14
CA SER A 188 3.29 10.08 11.05
C SER A 188 2.57 10.13 9.71
N SER A 189 3.28 9.88 8.59
CA SER A 189 2.66 9.83 7.27
C SER A 189 1.68 8.67 7.13
N LYS A 190 1.97 7.50 7.69
CA LYS A 190 1.04 6.34 7.65
C LYS A 190 -0.17 6.52 8.57
N THR A 191 -0.03 7.26 9.68
CA THR A 191 -1.16 7.67 10.52
C THR A 191 -2.05 8.68 9.77
N ALA A 192 -1.45 9.66 9.09
CA ALA A 192 -2.18 10.59 8.22
C ALA A 192 -2.92 9.85 7.09
N LEU A 193 -2.30 8.82 6.50
CA LEU A 193 -2.94 7.95 5.51
C LEU A 193 -4.18 7.24 6.07
N ASN A 194 -4.16 6.80 7.33
CA ASN A 194 -5.34 6.19 7.97
C ASN A 194 -6.48 7.22 8.13
N MET A 195 -6.16 8.46 8.50
CA MET A 195 -7.16 9.54 8.55
C MET A 195 -7.74 9.84 7.16
N MET A 196 -6.90 9.85 6.13
CA MET A 196 -7.34 10.04 4.74
C MET A 196 -8.26 8.90 4.28
N MET A 197 -7.96 7.65 4.63
CA MET A 197 -8.83 6.50 4.36
C MET A 197 -10.21 6.69 4.98
N LEU A 198 -10.31 7.12 6.24
CA LEU A 198 -11.59 7.39 6.89
C LEU A 198 -12.39 8.49 6.18
N SER A 199 -11.70 9.53 5.71
CA SER A 199 -12.31 10.61 4.94
C SER A 199 -12.88 10.08 3.61
N TRP A 200 -12.13 9.28 2.88
CA TRP A 200 -12.58 8.67 1.63
C TRP A 200 -13.70 7.64 1.85
N HIS A 201 -13.63 6.85 2.93
CA HIS A 201 -14.72 5.97 3.31
C HIS A 201 -16.03 6.75 3.53
N HIS A 202 -15.95 7.87 4.25
CA HIS A 202 -17.12 8.73 4.48
C HIS A 202 -17.65 9.35 3.19
N LEU A 203 -16.77 9.90 2.34
CA LEU A 203 -17.12 10.59 1.11
C LEU A 203 -17.77 9.67 0.07
N LEU A 204 -17.25 8.45 -0.09
CA LEU A 204 -17.66 7.53 -1.16
C LEU A 204 -18.65 6.45 -0.71
N LYS A 205 -19.06 6.47 0.57
CA LYS A 205 -20.03 5.49 1.10
C LYS A 205 -21.36 5.51 0.35
N GLY A 206 -21.86 6.70 0.00
CA GLY A 206 -23.10 6.88 -0.74
C GLY A 206 -23.05 6.31 -2.17
N ASP A 207 -21.85 6.23 -2.74
CA ASP A 207 -21.60 5.68 -4.09
C ASP A 207 -21.28 4.18 -4.06
N GLY A 208 -21.35 3.55 -2.88
CA GLY A 208 -21.12 2.11 -2.72
C GLY A 208 -19.66 1.70 -2.78
N VAL A 209 -18.70 2.62 -2.75
CA VAL A 209 -17.25 2.31 -2.73
C VAL A 209 -16.87 1.82 -1.34
N ARG A 210 -16.32 0.61 -1.29
CA ARG A 210 -15.82 0.00 -0.06
C ARG A 210 -14.35 0.34 0.13
N VAL A 211 -13.99 0.83 1.31
CA VAL A 211 -12.67 1.42 1.59
C VAL A 211 -12.03 0.77 2.82
N TRP A 212 -10.74 0.42 2.72
CA TRP A 212 -9.94 -0.13 3.83
C TRP A 212 -8.54 0.44 3.85
N SER A 213 -7.90 0.43 5.02
CA SER A 213 -6.44 0.42 5.13
C SER A 213 -5.94 -0.99 5.41
N ILE A 214 -4.78 -1.34 4.86
CA ILE A 214 -4.15 -2.65 5.06
C ILE A 214 -2.79 -2.45 5.74
N SER A 215 -2.61 -3.10 6.89
CA SER A 215 -1.36 -3.19 7.63
C SER A 215 -0.76 -4.59 7.40
N PRO A 216 0.12 -4.75 6.40
CA PRO A 216 0.51 -6.09 5.93
C PRO A 216 1.45 -6.84 6.87
N GLY A 217 1.97 -6.18 7.92
CA GLY A 217 2.92 -6.73 8.87
C GLY A 217 4.37 -6.28 8.63
N PHE A 218 5.30 -6.81 9.44
CA PHE A 218 6.74 -6.59 9.25
C PHE A 218 7.28 -7.59 8.23
N LEU A 219 7.49 -7.14 7.00
CA LEU A 219 7.82 -7.99 5.85
C LEU A 219 9.16 -7.63 5.23
N ALA A 220 9.85 -8.63 4.69
CA ALA A 220 11.18 -8.52 4.11
C ALA A 220 11.13 -7.91 2.69
N THR A 221 10.96 -6.58 2.63
CA THR A 221 10.94 -5.80 1.39
C THR A 221 12.07 -4.78 1.34
N SER A 222 12.26 -4.12 0.21
CA SER A 222 13.24 -3.03 0.08
C SER A 222 12.82 -1.74 0.78
N LEU A 223 11.59 -1.63 1.27
CA LEU A 223 11.04 -0.42 1.90
C LEU A 223 11.81 0.00 3.16
N GLY A 224 12.17 -0.95 4.02
CA GLY A 224 12.84 -0.72 5.31
C GLY A 224 14.34 -1.08 5.31
N GLY A 225 14.91 -1.48 4.17
CA GLY A 225 16.31 -1.90 4.10
C GLY A 225 16.56 -2.99 3.07
N LYS A 226 17.63 -3.75 3.29
CA LYS A 226 17.92 -4.94 2.47
C LYS A 226 17.07 -6.10 2.96
N PRO A 227 16.31 -6.78 2.09
CA PRO A 227 15.43 -7.89 2.48
C PRO A 227 16.11 -8.97 3.33
N GLU A 228 17.36 -9.30 3.04
CA GLU A 228 18.14 -10.29 3.77
C GLU A 228 18.45 -9.86 5.22
N VAL A 229 18.64 -8.55 5.44
CA VAL A 229 18.86 -7.98 6.78
C VAL A 229 17.56 -7.99 7.57
N LEU A 230 16.46 -7.62 6.92
CA LEU A 230 15.14 -7.62 7.54
C LEU A 230 14.69 -9.04 7.91
N LYS A 231 14.95 -10.05 7.05
CA LYS A 231 14.68 -11.46 7.37
C LYS A 231 15.43 -11.90 8.63
N LYS A 232 16.70 -11.54 8.77
CA LYS A 232 17.48 -11.81 10.00
C LYS A 232 16.91 -11.10 11.23
N ALA A 233 16.23 -9.98 11.04
CA ALA A 233 15.54 -9.25 12.10
C ALA A 233 14.08 -9.76 12.37
N GLY A 234 13.68 -10.88 11.76
CA GLY A 234 12.38 -11.50 11.98
C GLY A 234 11.27 -11.01 11.04
N ALA A 235 11.60 -10.33 9.94
CA ALA A 235 10.61 -9.94 8.94
C ALA A 235 10.09 -11.17 8.19
N GLY A 236 8.76 -11.24 8.04
CA GLY A 236 8.05 -12.29 7.32
C GLY A 236 8.20 -12.20 5.80
N ASP A 237 7.59 -13.16 5.12
CA ASP A 237 7.51 -13.20 3.66
C ASP A 237 6.50 -12.17 3.15
N PRO A 238 6.85 -11.33 2.13
CA PRO A 238 5.91 -10.40 1.50
C PRO A 238 4.63 -11.06 0.95
N ALA A 239 4.68 -12.34 0.59
CA ALA A 239 3.52 -13.10 0.13
C ALA A 239 2.40 -13.18 1.19
N THR A 240 2.72 -13.16 2.49
CA THR A 240 1.69 -13.17 3.55
C THR A 240 0.88 -11.87 3.56
N GLY A 241 1.54 -10.73 3.32
CA GLY A 241 0.86 -9.44 3.16
C GLY A 241 0.01 -9.38 1.89
N ALA A 242 0.48 -9.98 0.80
CA ALA A 242 -0.26 -10.09 -0.45
C ALA A 242 -1.53 -10.94 -0.30
N GLU A 243 -1.47 -12.06 0.43
CA GLU A 243 -2.65 -12.89 0.68
C GLU A 243 -3.68 -12.14 1.54
N LEU A 244 -3.25 -11.32 2.51
CA LEU A 244 -4.15 -10.44 3.25
C LEU A 244 -4.87 -9.45 2.34
N ILE A 245 -4.15 -8.81 1.41
CA ILE A 245 -4.73 -7.88 0.41
C ILE A 245 -5.71 -8.63 -0.49
N LYS A 246 -5.35 -9.80 -1.01
CA LYS A 246 -6.21 -10.64 -1.83
C LYS A 246 -7.50 -11.02 -1.09
N ASN A 247 -7.44 -11.36 0.18
CA ASN A 247 -8.61 -11.67 0.98
C ASN A 247 -9.60 -10.49 1.06
N VAL A 248 -9.09 -9.24 1.12
CA VAL A 248 -9.93 -8.04 1.04
C VAL A 248 -10.50 -7.86 -0.37
N VAL A 249 -9.69 -8.04 -1.41
CA VAL A 249 -10.12 -7.96 -2.81
C VAL A 249 -11.23 -8.96 -3.11
N GLU A 250 -11.10 -10.20 -2.62
CA GLU A 250 -12.06 -11.29 -2.84
C GLU A 250 -13.28 -11.26 -1.88
N GLY A 251 -13.43 -10.19 -1.09
CA GLY A 251 -14.64 -9.96 -0.27
C GLY A 251 -14.66 -10.65 1.08
N LYS A 252 -13.60 -11.36 1.49
CA LYS A 252 -13.54 -12.05 2.78
C LYS A 252 -13.49 -11.12 4.00
N ARG A 253 -13.34 -9.80 3.75
CA ARG A 253 -13.26 -8.76 4.78
C ARG A 253 -14.27 -7.63 4.52
N ASP A 254 -15.38 -7.92 3.84
CA ASP A 254 -16.42 -6.92 3.53
C ASP A 254 -17.14 -6.39 4.77
N GLU A 255 -17.18 -7.15 5.87
CA GLU A 255 -17.70 -6.71 7.16
C GLU A 255 -16.80 -5.68 7.88
N ASP A 256 -15.57 -5.53 7.41
CA ASP A 256 -14.56 -4.67 8.01
C ASP A 256 -14.30 -3.38 7.21
N VAL A 257 -15.24 -2.98 6.36
CA VAL A 257 -15.17 -1.71 5.62
C VAL A 257 -14.98 -0.53 6.59
N GLY A 258 -14.07 0.37 6.26
CA GLY A 258 -13.74 1.53 7.09
C GLY A 258 -12.75 1.23 8.23
N LYS A 259 -12.14 0.03 8.26
CA LYS A 259 -11.17 -0.38 9.29
C LYS A 259 -9.75 -0.54 8.73
N VAL A 260 -8.77 -0.66 9.62
CA VAL A 260 -7.41 -1.08 9.31
C VAL A 260 -7.31 -2.58 9.50
N ILE A 261 -7.10 -3.32 8.40
CA ILE A 261 -6.94 -4.78 8.43
C ILE A 261 -5.45 -5.11 8.58
N GLY A 262 -5.12 -5.99 9.50
CA GLY A 262 -3.76 -6.46 9.77
C GLY A 262 -3.67 -7.97 9.91
N GLN A 263 -2.44 -8.48 9.95
CA GLN A 263 -2.19 -9.89 10.24
C GLN A 263 -2.55 -10.18 11.71
N PRO A 264 -3.29 -11.25 12.00
CA PRO A 264 -3.72 -11.60 13.38
C PRO A 264 -2.55 -11.69 14.37
N GLU A 265 -1.40 -12.15 13.94
CA GLU A 265 -0.19 -12.28 14.75
C GLU A 265 0.34 -10.92 15.27
N TRP A 266 -0.01 -9.82 14.59
CA TRP A 266 0.43 -8.48 14.93
C TRP A 266 -0.64 -7.61 15.58
N VAL A 267 -1.91 -7.83 15.23
CA VAL A 267 -3.03 -6.97 15.65
C VAL A 267 -4.07 -7.68 16.50
N GLY A 268 -3.89 -8.99 16.77
CA GLY A 268 -4.82 -9.83 17.52
C GLY A 268 -5.83 -10.58 16.64
N GLU A 269 -6.54 -11.52 17.23
CA GLU A 269 -7.39 -12.51 16.55
C GLU A 269 -8.44 -11.93 15.58
N THR A 270 -8.93 -10.72 15.85
CA THR A 270 -9.88 -10.05 14.94
C THR A 270 -9.27 -9.67 13.60
N GLY A 271 -7.94 -9.59 13.51
CA GLY A 271 -7.24 -9.07 12.36
C GLY A 271 -7.52 -7.57 12.09
N ILE A 272 -7.94 -6.81 13.12
CA ILE A 272 -8.22 -5.37 13.05
C ILE A 272 -7.20 -4.64 13.92
N GLN A 273 -6.47 -3.72 13.28
CA GLN A 273 -5.53 -2.85 13.98
C GLN A 273 -6.29 -1.71 14.67
N ALA A 274 -5.97 -1.45 15.92
CA ALA A 274 -6.43 -0.24 16.63
C ALA A 274 -5.83 1.03 15.99
N TRP A 275 -6.55 2.12 16.13
CA TRP A 275 -6.14 3.46 15.63
C TRP A 275 -4.87 3.99 16.26
#